data_5970bc20c162d85de63a5f99dbb960cd
#
_entry.id   5970bc20c162d85de63a5f99dbb960cd
#
_cell.length_a   1.000
_cell.length_b   1.000
_cell.length_c   1.000
_cell.angle_alpha   90.00
_cell.angle_beta   90.00
_cell.angle_gamma   90.00
#
_symmetry.space_group_name_H-M   'P 1'
#
loop_
_entity.id
_entity.type
_entity.pdbx_description
1 polymer ?
#
loop_
_entity_poly.entity_id
_entity_poly.type
_entity_poly.pdbx_seq_one_letter_code
_entity_poly.pdbx_strand_id
1 'polypeptide(L)'
;MRYAVNSELAEADLADIWVEIATDDIDTADRFIQGLRTLAQKLAEQPFMGRVRPELGQDVRVFPHEQYLLIYRPATHGVGIARVVHGARDLTSIEVPRPEA
;
A
#
# COMPACT_ATOMS: atom_id res chain seq x y z
N MET A 1 -13.25 -16.05 -0.66
CA MET A 1 -12.21 -15.45 0.21
C MET A 1 -11.60 -14.25 -0.47
N ARG A 2 -11.43 -13.15 0.26
CA ARG A 2 -10.86 -11.93 -0.28
C ARG A 2 -9.43 -11.76 0.22
N TYR A 3 -8.56 -11.24 -0.64
CA TYR A 3 -7.14 -11.11 -0.29
C TYR A 3 -6.53 -9.93 -1.02
N ALA A 4 -5.34 -9.51 -0.56
CA ALA A 4 -4.56 -8.44 -1.15
C ALA A 4 -3.39 -9.03 -1.95
N VAL A 5 -3.12 -8.44 -3.12
CA VAL A 5 -1.95 -8.81 -3.94
C VAL A 5 -1.10 -7.55 -4.10
N ASN A 6 0.18 -7.65 -3.74
CA ASN A 6 1.10 -6.53 -3.88
C ASN A 6 1.73 -6.52 -5.26
N SER A 7 1.87 -5.33 -5.85
CA SER A 7 2.67 -5.16 -7.05
C SER A 7 4.16 -5.34 -6.71
N GLU A 8 5.00 -5.51 -7.73
CA GLU A 8 6.45 -5.58 -7.51
C GLU A 8 6.98 -4.30 -6.86
N LEU A 9 6.46 -3.14 -7.27
CA LEU A 9 6.87 -1.88 -6.67
C LEU A 9 6.42 -1.77 -5.21
N ALA A 10 5.24 -2.26 -4.88
CA ALA A 10 4.79 -2.28 -3.48
C ALA A 10 5.68 -3.18 -2.62
N GLU A 11 6.08 -4.33 -3.14
CA GLU A 11 7.01 -5.21 -2.42
C GLU A 11 8.36 -4.52 -2.20
N ALA A 12 8.86 -3.82 -3.22
CA ALA A 12 10.10 -3.04 -3.09
C ALA A 12 9.94 -1.92 -2.06
N ASP A 13 8.79 -1.24 -2.06
CA ASP A 13 8.50 -0.19 -1.07
C ASP A 13 8.56 -0.77 0.35
N LEU A 14 7.94 -1.93 0.57
CA LEU A 14 7.92 -2.56 1.89
C LEU A 14 9.33 -2.94 2.34
N ALA A 15 10.15 -3.46 1.43
CA ALA A 15 11.53 -3.80 1.74
C ALA A 15 12.33 -2.55 2.15
N ASP A 16 12.17 -1.45 1.42
CA ASP A 16 12.85 -0.19 1.74
C ASP A 16 12.41 0.37 3.09
N ILE A 17 11.11 0.33 3.36
CA ILE A 17 10.56 0.80 4.64
C ILE A 17 11.12 -0.04 5.79
N TRP A 18 11.16 -1.36 5.61
CA TRP A 18 11.70 -2.26 6.63
C TRP A 18 13.15 -1.93 6.95
N VAL A 19 13.98 -1.76 5.91
CA VAL A 19 15.41 -1.44 6.09
C VAL A 19 15.56 -0.12 6.85
N GLU A 20 14.79 0.90 6.48
CA GLU A 20 14.86 2.22 7.12
C GLU A 20 14.54 2.13 8.62
N ILE A 21 13.45 1.44 8.97
CA ILE A 21 13.06 1.30 10.38
C ILE A 21 14.02 0.39 11.13
N ALA A 22 14.46 -0.70 10.51
CA ALA A 22 15.33 -1.70 11.11
C ALA A 22 16.71 -1.13 11.47
N THR A 23 17.11 -0.04 10.82
CA THR A 23 18.34 0.67 11.19
C THR A 23 18.33 1.08 12.66
N ASP A 24 17.16 1.43 13.19
CA ASP A 24 16.99 1.76 14.60
C ASP A 24 16.59 0.55 15.43
N ASP A 25 15.63 -0.26 14.95
CA ASP A 25 15.07 -1.36 15.73
C ASP A 25 14.39 -2.37 14.81
N ILE A 26 14.93 -3.59 14.76
CA ILE A 26 14.41 -4.66 13.91
C ILE A 26 12.99 -5.06 14.33
N ASP A 27 12.75 -5.18 15.64
CA ASP A 27 11.41 -5.59 16.11
C ASP A 27 10.35 -4.57 15.73
N THR A 28 10.67 -3.29 15.79
CA THR A 28 9.78 -2.22 15.36
C THR A 28 9.49 -2.32 13.86
N ALA A 29 10.51 -2.61 13.06
CA ALA A 29 10.35 -2.80 11.63
C ALA A 29 9.40 -3.96 11.33
N ASP A 30 9.58 -5.09 12.01
CA ASP A 30 8.73 -6.26 11.82
C ASP A 30 7.27 -5.95 12.17
N ARG A 31 7.03 -5.28 13.29
CA ARG A 31 5.69 -4.91 13.71
C ARG A 31 5.04 -3.94 12.73
N PHE A 32 5.82 -2.99 12.21
CA PHE A 32 5.29 -2.02 11.26
C PHE A 32 4.83 -2.70 9.97
N ILE A 33 5.66 -3.58 9.41
CA ILE A 33 5.29 -4.33 8.19
C ILE A 33 4.07 -5.21 8.45
N GLN A 34 4.01 -5.86 9.60
CA GLN A 34 2.85 -6.68 9.95
C GLN A 34 1.57 -5.83 10.03
N GLY A 35 1.67 -4.61 10.57
CA GLY A 35 0.55 -3.68 10.60
C GLY A 35 0.06 -3.30 9.22
N LEU A 36 0.98 -3.09 8.28
CA LEU A 36 0.62 -2.81 6.89
C LEU A 36 -0.09 -4.01 6.24
N ARG A 37 0.38 -5.23 6.51
CA ARG A 37 -0.25 -6.44 5.98
C ARG A 37 -1.65 -6.64 6.54
N THR A 38 -1.83 -6.36 7.83
CA THR A 38 -3.14 -6.42 8.47
C THR A 38 -4.10 -5.41 7.84
N LEU A 39 -3.62 -4.18 7.59
CA LEU A 39 -4.42 -3.17 6.92
C LEU A 39 -4.78 -3.60 5.50
N ALA A 40 -3.83 -4.16 4.75
CA ALA A 40 -4.08 -4.62 3.39
C ALA A 40 -5.19 -5.68 3.37
N GLN A 41 -5.19 -6.61 4.33
CA GLN A 41 -6.24 -7.62 4.43
C GLN A 41 -7.59 -6.98 4.75
N LYS A 42 -7.61 -5.98 5.63
CA LYS A 42 -8.83 -5.25 5.95
C LYS A 42 -9.38 -4.53 4.71
N LEU A 43 -8.50 -3.91 3.91
CA LEU A 43 -8.91 -3.28 2.66
C LEU A 43 -9.43 -4.31 1.65
N ALA A 44 -8.84 -5.52 1.63
CA ALA A 44 -9.33 -6.59 0.77
C ALA A 44 -10.77 -6.96 1.10
N GLU A 45 -11.14 -6.91 2.38
CA GLU A 45 -12.49 -7.20 2.85
C GLU A 45 -13.44 -6.02 2.68
N GLN A 46 -12.90 -4.79 2.68
CA GLN A 46 -13.67 -3.56 2.51
C GLN A 46 -12.97 -2.64 1.49
N PRO A 47 -13.03 -3.00 0.19
CA PRO A 47 -12.20 -2.33 -0.82
C PRO A 47 -12.50 -0.85 -1.02
N PHE A 48 -13.68 -0.39 -0.64
CA PHE A 48 -14.07 1.01 -0.87
C PHE A 48 -13.83 1.90 0.35
N MET A 49 -13.11 1.39 1.35
CA MET A 49 -12.84 2.15 2.57
C MET A 49 -11.87 3.32 2.34
N GLY A 50 -10.95 3.19 1.39
CA GLY A 50 -10.01 4.27 1.08
C GLY A 50 -10.63 5.39 0.27
N ARG A 51 -9.95 6.56 0.30
CA ARG A 51 -10.38 7.74 -0.46
C ARG A 51 -10.03 7.60 -1.93
N VAL A 52 -10.97 7.94 -2.80
CA VAL A 52 -10.76 7.93 -4.25
C VAL A 52 -9.75 9.03 -4.63
N ARG A 53 -8.77 8.70 -5.45
CA ARG A 53 -7.75 9.62 -5.94
C ARG A 53 -7.59 9.45 -7.45
N PRO A 54 -8.55 9.96 -8.25
CA PRO A 54 -8.53 9.72 -9.70
C PRO A 54 -7.32 10.32 -10.41
N GLU A 55 -6.70 11.35 -9.82
CA GLU A 55 -5.48 11.95 -10.38
C GLU A 55 -4.30 10.99 -10.38
N LEU A 56 -4.35 9.93 -9.57
CA LEU A 56 -3.28 8.91 -9.53
C LEU A 56 -3.53 7.76 -10.50
N GLY A 57 -4.74 7.66 -11.05
CA GLY A 57 -5.11 6.63 -11.98
C GLY A 57 -6.54 6.18 -11.77
N GLN A 58 -7.05 5.44 -12.75
CA GLN A 58 -8.43 4.95 -12.70
C GLN A 58 -8.61 3.98 -11.54
N ASP A 59 -9.66 4.17 -10.76
CA ASP A 59 -10.05 3.35 -9.62
C ASP A 59 -9.05 3.35 -8.47
N VAL A 60 -8.06 4.27 -8.48
CA VAL A 60 -7.06 4.33 -7.43
C VAL A 60 -7.66 4.94 -6.17
N ARG A 61 -7.38 4.28 -5.03
CA ARG A 61 -7.75 4.75 -3.71
C ARG A 61 -6.52 4.80 -2.82
N VAL A 62 -6.60 5.59 -1.76
CA VAL A 62 -5.50 5.78 -0.82
C VAL A 62 -6.04 5.62 0.59
N PHE A 63 -5.27 4.92 1.43
CA PHE A 63 -5.61 4.79 2.85
C PHE A 63 -4.36 5.05 3.69
N PRO A 64 -4.43 5.93 4.70
CA PRO A 64 -3.26 6.24 5.51
C PRO A 64 -2.98 5.15 6.55
N HIS A 65 -1.70 4.93 6.80
CA HIS A 65 -1.24 4.10 7.90
C HIS A 65 -0.02 4.80 8.52
N GLU A 66 -0.24 5.43 9.66
CA GLU A 66 0.75 6.28 10.33
C GLU A 66 1.27 7.34 9.36
N GLN A 67 2.56 7.38 9.07
CA GLN A 67 3.15 8.38 8.18
C GLN A 67 3.14 7.96 6.71
N TYR A 68 2.62 6.76 6.41
CA TYR A 68 2.63 6.20 5.06
C TYR A 68 1.22 6.17 4.46
N LEU A 69 1.17 6.06 3.15
CA LEU A 69 -0.06 5.91 2.40
C LEU A 69 -0.02 4.60 1.63
N LEU A 70 -1.07 3.81 1.76
CA LEU A 70 -1.30 2.64 0.94
C LEU A 70 -2.08 3.09 -0.29
N ILE A 71 -1.49 2.89 -1.46
CA ILE A 71 -2.12 3.23 -2.74
C ILE A 71 -2.57 1.92 -3.37
N TYR A 72 -3.87 1.79 -3.64
CA TYR A 72 -4.41 0.51 -4.05
C TYR A 72 -5.60 0.68 -5.00
N ARG A 73 -6.02 -0.42 -5.62
CA ARG A 73 -7.24 -0.51 -6.42
C ARG A 73 -8.09 -1.66 -5.95
N PRO A 74 -9.42 -1.48 -5.86
CA PRO A 74 -10.32 -2.62 -5.69
C PRO A 74 -10.17 -3.59 -6.87
N ALA A 75 -10.34 -4.87 -6.59
CA ALA A 75 -10.25 -5.94 -7.57
C ALA A 75 -11.28 -7.02 -7.24
N THR A 76 -11.56 -7.89 -8.19
CA THR A 76 -12.55 -8.96 -7.96
C THR A 76 -12.16 -9.87 -6.82
N HIS A 77 -10.86 -10.11 -6.61
CA HIS A 77 -10.36 -10.94 -5.51
C HIS A 77 -10.22 -10.20 -4.18
N GLY A 78 -10.35 -8.88 -4.18
CA GLY A 78 -10.12 -8.05 -2.99
C GLY A 78 -9.51 -6.72 -3.38
N VAL A 79 -8.20 -6.59 -3.26
CA VAL A 79 -7.48 -5.36 -3.67
C VAL A 79 -6.12 -5.70 -4.27
N GLY A 80 -5.66 -4.82 -5.15
CA GLY A 80 -4.27 -4.82 -5.61
C GLY A 80 -3.56 -3.63 -4.96
N ILE A 81 -2.52 -3.90 -4.18
CA ILE A 81 -1.72 -2.85 -3.56
C ILE A 81 -0.68 -2.38 -4.57
N ALA A 82 -0.81 -1.13 -5.03
CA ALA A 82 0.06 -0.57 -6.06
C ALA A 82 1.36 -0.01 -5.50
N ARG A 83 1.28 0.77 -4.42
CA ARG A 83 2.44 1.40 -3.81
C ARG A 83 2.22 1.59 -2.31
N VAL A 84 3.32 1.68 -1.56
CA VAL A 84 3.32 2.14 -0.17
C VAL A 84 4.37 3.24 -0.07
N VAL A 85 3.93 4.48 0.15
CA VAL A 85 4.83 5.64 0.12
C VAL A 85 4.61 6.54 1.31
N HIS A 86 5.65 7.30 1.68
CA HIS A 86 5.53 8.28 2.76
C HIS A 86 4.53 9.37 2.35
N GLY A 87 3.66 9.78 3.28
CA GLY A 87 2.60 10.75 3.00
C GLY A 87 3.07 12.14 2.63
N ALA A 88 4.33 12.48 2.96
CA ALA A 88 4.92 13.76 2.58
C ALA A 88 5.44 13.78 1.14
N ARG A 89 5.48 12.61 0.48
CA ARG A 89 5.99 12.51 -0.88
C ARG A 89 5.01 13.11 -1.88
N ASP A 90 5.54 13.73 -2.94
CA ASP A 90 4.71 14.22 -4.04
C ASP A 90 4.16 13.03 -4.82
N LEU A 91 2.86 12.78 -4.67
CA LEU A 91 2.22 11.62 -5.27
C LEU A 91 2.12 11.72 -6.79
N THR A 92 2.22 12.93 -7.35
CA THR A 92 2.16 13.10 -8.81
C THR A 92 3.46 12.67 -9.49
N SER A 93 4.55 12.50 -8.72
CA SER A 93 5.85 12.13 -9.26
C SER A 93 6.15 10.64 -9.14
N ILE A 94 5.26 9.85 -8.50
CA ILE A 94 5.49 8.42 -8.32
C ILE A 94 4.83 7.62 -9.43
N GLU A 95 5.41 6.47 -9.72
CA GLU A 95 4.77 5.52 -10.63
C GLU A 95 3.71 4.72 -9.85
N VAL A 96 2.49 4.67 -10.39
CA VAL A 96 1.42 3.84 -9.85
C VAL A 96 1.16 2.74 -10.88
N PRO A 97 1.66 1.52 -10.65
CA PRO A 97 1.54 0.47 -11.64
C PRO A 97 0.08 0.10 -11.88
N ARG A 98 -0.24 -0.25 -13.12
CA ARG A 98 -1.55 -0.75 -13.49
C ARG A 98 -1.66 -2.22 -13.11
N PRO A 99 -2.87 -2.69 -12.81
CA PRO A 99 -3.05 -4.12 -12.57
C PRO A 99 -2.70 -4.90 -13.83
N GLU A 100 -2.13 -6.08 -13.65
CA GLU A 100 -1.86 -6.97 -14.75
C GLU A 100 -3.19 -7.49 -15.31
N ALA A 101 -3.24 -7.61 -16.63
CA ALA A 101 -4.43 -8.07 -17.32
C ALA A 101 -4.70 -9.56 -17.05
#